data_08792055cc1293dd6cedb8141a655d2e
#
_entry.id   08792055cc1293dd6cedb8141a655d2e
#
_cell.length_a   1.000
_cell.length_b   1.000
_cell.length_c   1.000
_cell.angle_alpha   90.00
_cell.angle_beta   90.00
_cell.angle_gamma   90.00
#
_symmetry.space_group_name_H-M   'P 1'
#
loop_
_entity.id
_entity.type
_entity.pdbx_description
1 polymer ?
#
loop_
_entity_poly.entity_id
_entity_poly.type
_entity_poly.pdbx_seq_one_letter_code
_entity_poly.pdbx_strand_id
1 'polypeptide(L)'
;LYLGVFYFYQNKEHFAFTAALLAMALVSVEALANMAATSIPTTSRTDYVADNQDVAAVTEPLKKTEFYRIDKTNARTKNDGAWMNFPHFPSVSLFSSVANAGVTDFFKQMGCEGSTNAYSIVGSTPLVDSLFSIKYALYEGKQDNPRLSLYAFSGDTYLYENPWTLPLGFILPDIVETGWKRDLSSPADVQNDLSDVLGVPECLIFTDGEEQGNRFS
;
A
#
# COMPACT_ATOMS: atom_id res chain seq x y z
N LEU A 1 10.56 37.99 -14.06
CA LEU A 1 9.99 39.03 -13.21
C LEU A 1 11.05 39.53 -12.20
N TYR A 2 11.68 38.70 -11.38
CA TYR A 2 12.74 39.09 -10.41
C TYR A 2 13.92 39.81 -11.03
N LEU A 3 14.39 39.41 -12.22
CA LEU A 3 15.46 40.11 -12.94
C LEU A 3 15.11 41.56 -13.30
N GLY A 4 13.83 41.83 -13.63
CA GLY A 4 13.35 43.18 -13.88
C GLY A 4 13.37 44.03 -12.61
N VAL A 5 12.90 43.49 -11.47
CA VAL A 5 12.95 44.20 -10.18
C VAL A 5 14.38 44.46 -9.76
N PHE A 6 15.30 43.51 -9.96
CA PHE A 6 16.73 43.69 -9.67
C PHE A 6 17.41 44.75 -10.55
N TYR A 7 17.06 44.78 -11.85
CA TYR A 7 17.53 45.82 -12.77
C TYR A 7 17.09 47.22 -12.34
N PHE A 8 15.84 47.37 -11.93
CA PHE A 8 15.34 48.64 -11.38
C PHE A 8 16.02 49.03 -10.08
N TYR A 9 16.29 48.08 -9.21
CA TYR A 9 17.02 48.30 -7.96
C TYR A 9 18.44 48.85 -8.21
N GLN A 10 19.19 48.27 -9.15
CA GLN A 10 20.55 48.66 -9.45
C GLN A 10 20.67 50.05 -10.16
N ASN A 11 19.73 50.37 -11.04
CA ASN A 11 19.88 51.52 -11.94
C ASN A 11 19.16 52.79 -11.48
N LYS A 12 18.36 52.72 -10.42
CA LYS A 12 17.53 53.85 -9.95
C LYS A 12 17.52 53.93 -8.42
N GLU A 13 18.46 54.62 -7.82
CA GLU A 13 18.56 54.78 -6.36
C GLU A 13 17.26 55.26 -5.70
N HIS A 14 16.51 56.16 -6.36
CA HIS A 14 15.24 56.69 -5.87
C HIS A 14 14.11 55.61 -5.87
N PHE A 15 14.28 54.49 -6.55
CA PHE A 15 13.28 53.42 -6.64
C PHE A 15 13.61 52.18 -5.80
N ALA A 16 14.71 52.21 -5.05
CA ALA A 16 15.15 51.06 -4.26
C ALA A 16 14.06 50.55 -3.29
N PHE A 17 13.37 51.47 -2.61
CA PHE A 17 12.27 51.13 -1.70
C PHE A 17 11.08 50.50 -2.44
N THR A 18 10.69 51.07 -3.57
CA THR A 18 9.59 50.52 -4.39
C THR A 18 9.95 49.17 -4.97
N ALA A 19 11.19 48.97 -5.41
CA ALA A 19 11.68 47.68 -5.90
C ALA A 19 11.70 46.64 -4.79
N ALA A 20 12.07 46.97 -3.57
CA ALA A 20 12.03 46.09 -2.41
C ALA A 20 10.59 45.67 -2.05
N LEU A 21 9.64 46.60 -2.07
CA LEU A 21 8.24 46.32 -1.86
C LEU A 21 7.67 45.38 -2.94
N LEU A 22 8.00 45.61 -4.20
CA LEU A 22 7.58 44.74 -5.31
C LEU A 22 8.19 43.36 -5.18
N ALA A 23 9.47 43.26 -4.81
CA ALA A 23 10.12 41.97 -4.56
C ALA A 23 9.43 41.22 -3.42
N MET A 24 9.11 41.88 -2.31
CA MET A 24 8.42 41.30 -1.18
C MET A 24 7.02 40.84 -1.56
N ALA A 25 6.26 41.62 -2.32
CA ALA A 25 4.94 41.24 -2.81
C ALA A 25 5.01 39.99 -3.71
N LEU A 26 5.98 39.95 -4.62
CA LEU A 26 6.18 38.78 -5.50
C LEU A 26 6.53 37.53 -4.73
N VAL A 27 7.45 37.59 -3.77
CA VAL A 27 7.80 36.44 -2.90
C VAL A 27 6.57 35.97 -2.09
N SER A 28 5.79 36.95 -1.59
CA SER A 28 4.57 36.59 -0.84
C SER A 28 3.53 35.87 -1.72
N VAL A 29 3.29 36.34 -2.93
CA VAL A 29 2.39 35.72 -3.89
C VAL A 29 2.89 34.31 -4.27
N GLU A 30 4.17 34.16 -4.54
CA GLU A 30 4.79 32.90 -4.87
C GLU A 30 4.68 31.89 -3.69
N ALA A 31 4.96 32.36 -2.47
CA ALA A 31 4.82 31.55 -1.26
C ALA A 31 3.37 31.10 -1.03
N LEU A 32 2.40 32.01 -1.19
CA LEU A 32 0.98 31.70 -1.08
C LEU A 32 0.53 30.70 -2.16
N ALA A 33 0.95 30.90 -3.41
CA ALA A 33 0.63 29.97 -4.50
C ALA A 33 1.23 28.57 -4.26
N ASN A 34 2.48 28.53 -3.79
CA ASN A 34 3.13 27.27 -3.46
C ASN A 34 2.45 26.57 -2.27
N MET A 35 2.10 27.31 -1.22
CA MET A 35 1.32 26.76 -0.09
C MET A 35 -0.04 26.20 -0.56
N ALA A 36 -0.76 26.95 -1.39
CA ALA A 36 -2.04 26.48 -1.92
C ALA A 36 -1.85 25.19 -2.76
N ALA A 37 -0.87 25.17 -3.66
CA ALA A 37 -0.59 24.02 -4.51
C ALA A 37 -0.17 22.77 -3.71
N THR A 38 0.56 22.94 -2.62
CA THR A 38 1.00 21.82 -1.76
C THR A 38 -0.07 21.37 -0.77
N SER A 39 -0.98 22.28 -0.35
CA SER A 39 -2.03 21.97 0.63
C SER A 39 -3.25 21.29 0.01
N ILE A 40 -3.58 21.60 -1.24
CA ILE A 40 -4.73 21.04 -1.95
C ILE A 40 -4.68 19.50 -2.06
N PRO A 41 -3.55 18.86 -2.43
CA PRO A 41 -3.47 17.43 -2.57
C PRO A 41 -3.25 16.66 -1.26
N THR A 42 -3.24 17.33 -0.11
CA THR A 42 -3.05 16.66 1.18
C THR A 42 -4.37 16.10 1.72
N THR A 43 -4.32 14.90 2.29
CA THR A 43 -5.46 14.32 3.00
C THR A 43 -5.78 15.15 4.24
N SER A 44 -7.05 15.48 4.45
CA SER A 44 -7.47 16.20 5.66
C SER A 44 -7.21 15.32 6.91
N ARG A 45 -6.94 15.95 8.05
CA ARG A 45 -6.77 15.21 9.30
C ARG A 45 -8.04 14.41 9.67
N THR A 46 -9.20 14.97 9.42
CA THR A 46 -10.49 14.32 9.69
C THR A 46 -10.62 13.04 8.86
N ASP A 47 -10.36 13.12 7.57
CA ASP A 47 -10.47 11.98 6.67
C ASP A 47 -9.39 10.93 6.98
N TYR A 48 -8.20 11.37 7.38
CA TYR A 48 -7.11 10.46 7.74
C TYR A 48 -7.44 9.56 8.94
N VAL A 49 -8.22 10.05 9.90
CA VAL A 49 -8.58 9.32 11.13
C VAL A 49 -10.02 8.81 11.14
N ALA A 50 -10.75 8.96 10.05
CA ALA A 50 -12.20 8.73 10.02
C ALA A 50 -12.58 7.28 10.38
N ASP A 51 -11.79 6.30 9.96
CA ASP A 51 -12.03 4.88 10.20
C ASP A 51 -11.36 4.32 11.46
N ASN A 52 -10.57 5.13 12.20
CA ASN A 52 -9.76 4.64 13.31
C ASN A 52 -10.59 3.92 14.38
N GLN A 53 -11.78 4.41 14.71
CA GLN A 53 -12.65 3.78 15.71
C GLN A 53 -13.17 2.42 15.22
N ASP A 54 -13.56 2.33 13.97
CA ASP A 54 -14.06 1.09 13.37
C ASP A 54 -12.93 0.06 13.23
N VAL A 55 -11.75 0.50 12.79
CA VAL A 55 -10.55 -0.35 12.74
C VAL A 55 -10.20 -0.87 14.12
N ALA A 56 -10.20 -0.02 15.15
CA ALA A 56 -9.94 -0.44 16.52
C ALA A 56 -10.98 -1.46 17.01
N ALA A 57 -12.27 -1.20 16.77
CA ALA A 57 -13.35 -2.08 17.18
C ALA A 57 -13.22 -3.51 16.64
N VAL A 58 -12.72 -3.68 15.40
CA VAL A 58 -12.54 -5.01 14.79
C VAL A 58 -11.18 -5.64 15.07
N THR A 59 -10.13 -4.86 15.39
CA THR A 59 -8.77 -5.38 15.57
C THR A 59 -8.36 -5.57 17.02
N GLU A 60 -8.82 -4.74 17.96
CA GLU A 60 -8.48 -4.87 19.39
C GLU A 60 -8.91 -6.21 20.02
N PRO A 61 -10.06 -6.80 19.66
CA PRO A 61 -10.49 -8.10 20.21
C PRO A 61 -9.65 -9.29 19.72
N LEU A 62 -8.79 -9.12 18.71
CA LEU A 62 -8.01 -10.22 18.14
C LEU A 62 -7.02 -10.80 19.14
N LYS A 63 -6.92 -12.12 19.14
CA LYS A 63 -6.00 -12.85 20.03
C LYS A 63 -4.56 -12.62 19.63
N LYS A 64 -3.71 -12.22 20.54
CA LYS A 64 -2.27 -11.98 20.36
C LYS A 64 -1.42 -13.18 20.81
N THR A 65 -1.92 -14.39 20.65
CA THR A 65 -1.23 -15.62 21.11
C THR A 65 -0.19 -16.13 20.12
N GLU A 66 -0.27 -15.72 18.88
CA GLU A 66 0.63 -16.08 17.79
C GLU A 66 1.01 -14.84 16.99
N PHE A 67 2.10 -14.91 16.24
CA PHE A 67 2.48 -13.85 15.32
C PHE A 67 1.63 -13.94 14.04
N TYR A 68 1.03 -12.85 13.66
CA TYR A 68 0.38 -12.64 12.37
C TYR A 68 0.44 -11.16 11.99
N ARG A 69 0.13 -10.86 10.75
CA ARG A 69 -0.01 -9.50 10.23
C ARG A 69 -1.47 -9.20 9.90
N ILE A 70 -1.79 -7.91 10.00
CA ILE A 70 -3.02 -7.33 9.51
C ILE A 70 -2.61 -6.31 8.46
N ASP A 71 -3.32 -6.23 7.34
CA ASP A 71 -3.06 -5.18 6.37
C ASP A 71 -4.36 -4.52 5.91
N LYS A 72 -4.25 -3.30 5.37
CA LYS A 72 -5.36 -2.50 4.87
C LYS A 72 -5.30 -2.44 3.35
N THR A 73 -6.41 -2.73 2.70
CA THR A 73 -6.52 -2.62 1.23
C THR A 73 -6.87 -1.19 0.79
N ASN A 74 -7.48 -0.39 1.66
CA ASN A 74 -7.86 1.00 1.44
C ASN A 74 -6.96 1.98 2.21
N ALA A 75 -5.66 1.76 2.19
CA ALA A 75 -4.71 2.62 2.89
C ALA A 75 -4.81 4.08 2.44
N ARG A 76 -4.93 5.00 3.40
CA ARG A 76 -5.04 6.46 3.14
C ARG A 76 -3.71 7.07 2.78
N THR A 77 -2.65 6.49 3.29
CA THR A 77 -1.27 6.77 2.91
C THR A 77 -0.51 5.47 2.74
N LYS A 78 0.62 5.49 2.05
CA LYS A 78 1.44 4.29 1.82
C LYS A 78 1.97 3.62 3.10
N ASN A 79 1.93 4.31 4.23
CA ASN A 79 2.36 3.77 5.54
C ASN A 79 1.18 3.47 6.47
N ASP A 80 -0.05 3.66 6.02
CA ASP A 80 -1.24 3.45 6.83
C ASP A 80 -1.42 1.96 7.22
N GLY A 81 -0.99 1.06 6.38
CA GLY A 81 -0.96 -0.38 6.66
C GLY A 81 0.26 -0.84 7.45
N ALA A 82 1.24 0.02 7.71
CA ALA A 82 2.48 -0.33 8.38
C ALA A 82 2.53 0.26 9.80
N TRP A 83 3.61 0.93 10.14
CA TRP A 83 3.83 1.49 11.49
C TRP A 83 3.05 2.77 11.78
N MET A 84 2.48 3.41 10.77
CA MET A 84 1.61 4.60 10.90
C MET A 84 0.15 4.25 11.13
N ASN A 85 -0.23 2.97 11.06
CA ASN A 85 -1.60 2.52 11.29
C ASN A 85 -2.08 2.78 12.73
N PHE A 86 -3.39 2.81 12.91
CA PHE A 86 -4.04 2.81 14.21
C PHE A 86 -5.02 1.62 14.28
N PRO A 87 -5.00 0.82 15.36
CA PRO A 87 -4.26 0.92 16.63
C PRO A 87 -2.88 0.21 16.67
N HIS A 88 -2.06 0.34 15.69
CA HIS A 88 -0.70 -0.23 15.61
C HIS A 88 -0.66 -1.77 15.64
N PHE A 89 -0.90 -2.37 14.52
CA PHE A 89 -0.73 -3.80 14.30
C PHE A 89 0.44 -4.09 13.32
N PRO A 90 1.07 -5.27 13.38
CA PRO A 90 2.06 -5.66 12.39
C PRO A 90 1.45 -5.69 10.99
N SER A 91 2.10 -5.08 10.02
CA SER A 91 1.66 -5.01 8.62
C SER A 91 2.84 -5.27 7.68
N VAL A 92 2.58 -5.36 6.39
CA VAL A 92 3.60 -5.56 5.35
C VAL A 92 3.80 -4.29 4.54
N SER A 93 2.73 -3.61 4.17
CA SER A 93 2.79 -2.43 3.29
C SER A 93 3.69 -1.33 3.85
N LEU A 94 4.60 -0.83 3.01
CA LEU A 94 5.64 0.11 3.43
C LEU A 94 5.92 1.16 2.36
N PHE A 95 6.11 2.40 2.81
CA PHE A 95 6.82 3.44 2.08
C PHE A 95 8.06 3.87 2.88
N SER A 96 9.24 3.73 2.30
CA SER A 96 10.49 4.12 2.94
C SER A 96 11.56 4.44 1.90
N SER A 97 12.31 5.51 2.12
CA SER A 97 13.45 5.87 1.26
C SER A 97 14.56 4.81 1.23
N VAL A 98 14.53 3.88 2.20
CA VAL A 98 15.46 2.75 2.33
C VAL A 98 14.75 1.41 2.16
N ALA A 99 13.65 1.36 1.42
CA ALA A 99 12.96 0.10 1.10
C ALA A 99 13.93 -0.88 0.42
N ASN A 100 13.84 -2.16 0.79
CA ASN A 100 14.66 -3.19 0.20
C ASN A 100 14.21 -3.46 -1.24
N ALA A 101 15.11 -3.28 -2.21
CA ALA A 101 14.82 -3.46 -3.63
C ALA A 101 14.35 -4.89 -3.94
N GLY A 102 14.96 -5.92 -3.33
CA GLY A 102 14.56 -7.31 -3.54
C GLY A 102 13.14 -7.60 -3.07
N VAL A 103 12.71 -6.99 -1.95
CA VAL A 103 11.32 -7.10 -1.48
C VAL A 103 10.37 -6.38 -2.44
N THR A 104 10.73 -5.17 -2.86
CA THR A 104 9.92 -4.40 -3.83
C THR A 104 9.75 -5.16 -5.15
N ASP A 105 10.82 -5.74 -5.67
CA ASP A 105 10.79 -6.51 -6.92
C ASP A 105 9.99 -7.82 -6.75
N PHE A 106 10.09 -8.46 -5.60
CA PHE A 106 9.27 -9.63 -5.29
C PHE A 106 7.77 -9.28 -5.30
N PHE A 107 7.36 -8.18 -4.66
CA PHE A 107 5.97 -7.73 -4.70
C PHE A 107 5.47 -7.49 -6.12
N LYS A 108 6.28 -6.83 -6.97
CA LYS A 108 5.95 -6.65 -8.39
C LYS A 108 5.80 -7.96 -9.14
N GLN A 109 6.74 -8.90 -8.94
CA GLN A 109 6.68 -10.23 -9.56
C GLN A 109 5.42 -10.98 -9.17
N MET A 110 4.96 -10.81 -7.94
CA MET A 110 3.73 -11.41 -7.43
C MET A 110 2.47 -10.60 -7.77
N GLY A 111 2.55 -9.57 -8.62
CA GLY A 111 1.40 -8.77 -9.05
C GLY A 111 0.89 -7.75 -8.04
N CYS A 112 1.59 -7.58 -6.94
CA CYS A 112 1.26 -6.56 -5.95
C CYS A 112 1.80 -5.18 -6.33
N GLU A 113 1.25 -4.13 -5.73
CA GLU A 113 1.79 -2.79 -5.91
C GLU A 113 3.24 -2.73 -5.44
N GLY A 114 4.13 -2.24 -6.31
CA GLY A 114 5.54 -2.02 -5.99
C GLY A 114 6.12 -0.85 -6.77
N SER A 115 6.95 -0.05 -6.11
CA SER A 115 7.70 1.06 -6.70
C SER A 115 9.14 1.06 -6.16
N THR A 116 9.95 2.05 -6.51
CA THR A 116 11.35 2.11 -6.06
C THR A 116 11.50 2.10 -4.53
N ASN A 117 10.55 2.69 -3.81
CA ASN A 117 10.62 2.92 -2.37
C ASN A 117 9.32 2.57 -1.64
N ALA A 118 8.41 1.84 -2.27
CA ALA A 118 7.14 1.43 -1.65
C ALA A 118 6.66 0.11 -2.23
N TYR A 119 5.97 -0.64 -1.40
CA TYR A 119 5.21 -1.83 -1.77
C TYR A 119 3.98 -1.97 -0.87
N SER A 120 2.93 -2.58 -1.38
CA SER A 120 1.70 -2.83 -0.63
C SER A 120 1.04 -4.14 -1.08
N ILE A 121 0.08 -4.61 -0.28
CA ILE A 121 -0.71 -5.80 -0.62
C ILE A 121 -1.77 -5.55 -1.69
N VAL A 122 -1.89 -4.33 -2.20
CA VAL A 122 -2.83 -4.05 -3.29
C VAL A 122 -2.49 -4.93 -4.48
N GLY A 123 -3.46 -5.73 -4.92
CA GLY A 123 -3.26 -6.75 -5.94
C GLY A 123 -2.80 -8.12 -5.41
N SER A 124 -2.68 -8.29 -4.08
CA SER A 124 -2.32 -9.58 -3.48
C SER A 124 -3.40 -10.65 -3.68
N THR A 125 -2.98 -11.88 -3.48
CA THR A 125 -3.83 -13.07 -3.51
C THR A 125 -3.70 -13.82 -2.20
N PRO A 126 -4.61 -14.76 -1.87
CA PRO A 126 -4.47 -15.58 -0.67
C PRO A 126 -3.13 -16.32 -0.55
N LEU A 127 -2.52 -16.69 -1.68
CA LEU A 127 -1.17 -17.28 -1.69
C LEU A 127 -0.13 -16.29 -1.19
N VAL A 128 -0.10 -15.08 -1.74
CA VAL A 128 0.84 -14.03 -1.32
C VAL A 128 0.61 -13.63 0.13
N ASP A 129 -0.64 -13.44 0.52
CA ASP A 129 -1.00 -13.10 1.90
C ASP A 129 -0.52 -14.18 2.88
N SER A 130 -0.65 -15.46 2.50
CA SER A 130 -0.18 -16.59 3.32
C SER A 130 1.32 -16.57 3.52
N LEU A 131 2.10 -16.33 2.46
CA LEU A 131 3.58 -16.25 2.52
C LEU A 131 4.07 -15.12 3.44
N PHE A 132 3.32 -14.02 3.52
CA PHE A 132 3.66 -12.88 4.38
C PHE A 132 3.00 -12.92 5.76
N SER A 133 2.40 -14.04 6.16
CA SER A 133 1.69 -14.18 7.44
C SER A 133 0.56 -13.16 7.62
N ILE A 134 -0.08 -12.73 6.54
CA ILE A 134 -1.22 -11.82 6.58
C ILE A 134 -2.45 -12.67 6.87
N LYS A 135 -2.84 -12.67 8.15
CA LYS A 135 -3.99 -13.44 8.63
C LYS A 135 -5.29 -12.68 8.45
N TYR A 136 -5.23 -11.36 8.56
CA TYR A 136 -6.40 -10.52 8.45
C TYR A 136 -6.17 -9.38 7.46
N ALA A 137 -7.21 -9.09 6.68
CA ALA A 137 -7.23 -7.94 5.76
C ALA A 137 -8.45 -7.06 6.05
N LEU A 138 -8.19 -5.75 6.15
CA LEU A 138 -9.20 -4.72 6.35
C LEU A 138 -9.65 -4.16 5.00
N TYR A 139 -10.95 -4.12 4.79
CA TYR A 139 -11.60 -3.57 3.60
C TYR A 139 -12.58 -2.46 4.00
N GLU A 140 -12.71 -1.47 3.15
CA GLU A 140 -13.83 -0.53 3.16
C GLU A 140 -14.97 -1.14 2.35
N GLY A 141 -16.13 -1.28 2.99
CA GLY A 141 -17.29 -1.95 2.39
C GLY A 141 -17.19 -3.48 2.38
N LYS A 142 -18.37 -4.09 2.33
CA LYS A 142 -18.50 -5.55 2.26
C LYS A 142 -17.97 -6.07 0.93
N GLN A 143 -17.12 -7.08 0.98
CA GLN A 143 -16.59 -7.75 -0.20
C GLN A 143 -17.49 -8.92 -0.61
N ASP A 144 -17.79 -8.99 -1.90
CA ASP A 144 -18.48 -10.13 -2.51
C ASP A 144 -17.43 -11.08 -3.14
N ASN A 145 -16.65 -11.71 -2.27
CA ASN A 145 -15.63 -12.67 -2.67
C ASN A 145 -15.74 -13.92 -1.79
N PRO A 146 -16.13 -15.07 -2.38
CA PRO A 146 -16.35 -16.31 -1.63
C PRO A 146 -15.09 -16.88 -0.95
N ARG A 147 -13.91 -16.40 -1.34
CA ARG A 147 -12.63 -16.81 -0.72
C ARG A 147 -12.29 -16.04 0.54
N LEU A 148 -12.99 -14.93 0.80
CA LEU A 148 -12.80 -14.13 2.00
C LEU A 148 -13.77 -14.58 3.10
N SER A 149 -13.24 -14.99 4.24
CA SER A 149 -14.04 -15.32 5.41
C SER A 149 -14.24 -14.07 6.26
N LEU A 150 -15.46 -13.56 6.32
CA LEU A 150 -15.77 -12.40 7.17
C LEU A 150 -15.59 -12.78 8.65
N TYR A 151 -14.68 -12.10 9.33
CA TYR A 151 -14.40 -12.28 10.75
C TYR A 151 -15.19 -11.31 11.62
N ALA A 152 -15.15 -10.02 11.30
CA ALA A 152 -15.83 -8.96 12.03
C ALA A 152 -16.10 -7.75 11.14
N PHE A 153 -16.99 -6.86 11.57
CA PHE A 153 -17.16 -5.56 10.94
C PHE A 153 -17.59 -4.50 11.96
N SER A 154 -17.28 -3.24 11.67
CA SER A 154 -17.76 -2.06 12.39
C SER A 154 -17.92 -0.91 11.39
N GLY A 155 -19.06 -0.23 11.39
CA GLY A 155 -19.36 0.79 10.38
C GLY A 155 -19.16 0.24 8.97
N ASP A 156 -18.33 0.91 8.18
CA ASP A 156 -17.98 0.48 6.83
C ASP A 156 -16.63 -0.28 6.76
N THR A 157 -16.06 -0.60 7.91
CA THR A 157 -14.81 -1.37 8.03
C THR A 157 -15.11 -2.85 8.24
N TYR A 158 -14.61 -3.68 7.32
CA TYR A 158 -14.78 -5.13 7.31
C TYR A 158 -13.44 -5.82 7.47
N LEU A 159 -13.36 -6.75 8.43
CA LEU A 159 -12.18 -7.56 8.69
C LEU A 159 -12.43 -8.98 8.17
N TYR A 160 -11.60 -9.40 7.23
CA TYR A 160 -11.64 -10.76 6.68
C TYR A 160 -10.45 -11.58 7.14
N GLU A 161 -10.67 -12.86 7.40
CA GLU A 161 -9.63 -13.80 7.80
C GLU A 161 -9.16 -14.64 6.60
N ASN A 162 -7.84 -14.78 6.49
CA ASN A 162 -7.19 -15.74 5.60
C ASN A 162 -6.90 -17.04 6.39
N PRO A 163 -7.65 -18.13 6.14
CA PRO A 163 -7.48 -19.37 6.90
C PRO A 163 -6.18 -20.14 6.55
N TRP A 164 -5.50 -19.78 5.46
CA TRP A 164 -4.27 -20.46 5.00
C TRP A 164 -2.99 -19.75 5.42
N THR A 165 -3.07 -18.85 6.38
CA THR A 165 -1.92 -18.05 6.84
C THR A 165 -0.80 -18.94 7.35
N LEU A 166 0.40 -18.76 6.79
CA LEU A 166 1.60 -19.42 7.26
C LEU A 166 2.19 -18.67 8.47
N PRO A 167 2.87 -19.37 9.39
CA PRO A 167 3.61 -18.71 10.47
C PRO A 167 4.79 -17.90 9.93
N LEU A 168 5.36 -17.01 10.75
CA LEU A 168 6.49 -16.17 10.37
C LEU A 168 7.69 -16.95 9.80
N GLY A 169 7.93 -18.14 10.33
CA GLY A 169 8.95 -19.08 9.82
C GLY A 169 8.27 -20.39 9.39
N PHE A 170 8.48 -20.79 8.15
CA PHE A 170 7.98 -22.05 7.58
C PHE A 170 9.04 -22.66 6.68
N ILE A 171 8.94 -23.96 6.44
CA ILE A 171 9.85 -24.70 5.58
C ILE A 171 9.17 -24.91 4.23
N LEU A 172 9.85 -24.53 3.16
CA LEU A 172 9.43 -24.87 1.80
C LEU A 172 10.16 -26.15 1.36
N PRO A 173 9.51 -26.99 0.53
CA PRO A 173 10.20 -28.10 -0.10
C PRO A 173 11.37 -27.64 -0.97
N ASP A 174 12.46 -28.40 -1.03
CA ASP A 174 13.66 -28.09 -1.83
C ASP A 174 13.34 -27.86 -3.30
N ILE A 175 12.27 -28.49 -3.81
CA ILE A 175 11.79 -28.31 -5.19
C ILE A 175 11.45 -26.85 -5.51
N VAL A 176 11.07 -26.03 -4.52
CA VAL A 176 10.76 -24.60 -4.74
C VAL A 176 11.99 -23.82 -5.19
N GLU A 177 13.17 -24.16 -4.65
CA GLU A 177 14.41 -23.45 -5.02
C GLU A 177 14.75 -23.66 -6.50
N THR A 178 14.54 -24.85 -7.02
CA THR A 178 14.94 -25.24 -8.38
C THR A 178 13.80 -25.27 -9.39
N GLY A 179 12.57 -25.44 -8.94
CA GLY A 179 11.39 -25.62 -9.79
C GLY A 179 10.61 -24.35 -10.05
N TRP A 180 10.60 -23.41 -9.10
CA TRP A 180 9.81 -22.19 -9.25
C TRP A 180 10.43 -21.20 -10.26
N LYS A 181 9.66 -20.87 -11.30
CA LYS A 181 10.05 -19.92 -12.33
C LYS A 181 9.51 -18.53 -12.01
N ARG A 182 10.41 -17.59 -11.79
CA ARG A 182 10.09 -16.20 -11.44
C ARG A 182 10.18 -15.21 -12.61
N ASP A 183 10.66 -15.67 -13.76
CA ASP A 183 10.87 -14.89 -14.98
C ASP A 183 9.75 -15.07 -16.02
N LEU A 184 8.59 -15.54 -15.59
CA LEU A 184 7.41 -15.71 -16.44
C LEU A 184 6.80 -14.38 -16.87
N SER A 185 6.00 -14.41 -17.91
CA SER A 185 5.49 -13.22 -18.63
C SER A 185 4.49 -12.40 -17.79
N SER A 186 3.80 -13.04 -16.88
CA SER A 186 2.81 -12.37 -16.02
C SER A 186 2.93 -12.78 -14.55
N PRO A 187 2.52 -11.90 -13.62
CA PRO A 187 2.45 -12.24 -12.21
C PRO A 187 1.51 -13.43 -11.90
N ALA A 188 0.44 -13.60 -12.67
CA ALA A 188 -0.45 -14.74 -12.53
C ALA A 188 0.28 -16.05 -12.85
N ASP A 189 1.08 -16.08 -13.92
CA ASP A 189 1.88 -17.26 -14.28
C ASP A 189 2.92 -17.57 -13.21
N VAL A 190 3.58 -16.55 -12.64
CA VAL A 190 4.55 -16.71 -11.55
C VAL A 190 3.93 -17.33 -10.31
N GLN A 191 2.72 -16.90 -9.94
CA GLN A 191 1.98 -17.45 -8.80
C GLN A 191 1.44 -18.85 -9.09
N ASN A 192 0.94 -19.09 -10.30
CA ASN A 192 0.45 -20.41 -10.71
C ASN A 192 1.58 -21.44 -10.70
N ASP A 193 2.76 -21.09 -11.24
CA ASP A 193 3.92 -21.98 -11.20
C ASP A 193 4.38 -22.27 -9.75
N LEU A 194 4.32 -21.27 -8.86
CA LEU A 194 4.57 -21.48 -7.43
C LEU A 194 3.55 -22.42 -6.80
N SER A 195 2.25 -22.24 -7.10
CA SER A 195 1.18 -23.10 -6.61
C SER A 195 1.36 -24.54 -7.07
N ASP A 196 1.72 -24.75 -8.33
CA ASP A 196 1.99 -26.07 -8.90
C ASP A 196 3.19 -26.75 -8.20
N VAL A 197 4.30 -26.02 -8.01
CA VAL A 197 5.50 -26.51 -7.33
C VAL A 197 5.21 -26.87 -5.86
N LEU A 198 4.34 -26.09 -5.20
CA LEU A 198 3.90 -26.35 -3.82
C LEU A 198 2.85 -27.46 -3.72
N GLY A 199 2.23 -27.85 -4.83
CA GLY A 199 1.13 -28.82 -4.85
C GLY A 199 -0.16 -28.27 -4.25
N VAL A 200 -0.43 -26.97 -4.38
CA VAL A 200 -1.61 -26.28 -3.85
C VAL A 200 -2.45 -25.65 -4.99
N PRO A 201 -3.04 -26.46 -5.86
CA PRO A 201 -3.72 -26.00 -7.07
C PRO A 201 -4.94 -25.10 -6.79
N GLU A 202 -5.52 -25.16 -5.62
CA GLU A 202 -6.60 -24.28 -5.18
C GLU A 202 -6.20 -22.81 -5.09
N CYS A 203 -4.91 -22.52 -5.08
CA CYS A 203 -4.36 -21.16 -5.10
C CYS A 203 -4.15 -20.62 -6.51
N LEU A 204 -4.37 -21.39 -7.57
CA LEU A 204 -4.16 -20.98 -8.96
C LEU A 204 -5.01 -19.76 -9.32
N ILE A 205 -4.41 -18.88 -10.12
CA ILE A 205 -5.01 -17.68 -10.66
C ILE A 205 -5.24 -17.90 -12.16
N PHE A 206 -6.43 -17.54 -12.64
CA PHE A 206 -6.72 -17.60 -14.08
C PHE A 206 -6.18 -16.35 -14.78
N THR A 207 -5.60 -16.57 -15.95
CA THR A 207 -5.18 -15.51 -16.86
C THR A 207 -6.35 -15.09 -17.75
N ASP A 208 -6.25 -13.93 -18.38
CA ASP A 208 -7.26 -13.41 -19.29
C ASP A 208 -7.59 -14.42 -20.41
N GLY A 209 -8.87 -14.71 -20.57
CA GLY A 209 -9.37 -15.65 -21.60
C GLY A 209 -9.67 -17.06 -21.08
N GLU A 210 -9.32 -17.41 -19.85
CA GLU A 210 -9.81 -18.62 -19.21
C GLU A 210 -11.18 -18.34 -18.56
N GLU A 211 -12.20 -19.06 -19.00
CA GLU A 211 -13.51 -19.02 -18.33
C GLU A 211 -13.33 -19.46 -16.86
N GLN A 212 -13.77 -18.64 -15.94
CA GLN A 212 -13.84 -18.96 -14.50
C GLN A 212 -14.87 -20.09 -14.21
N GLY A 213 -15.13 -20.92 -15.19
CA GLY A 213 -16.06 -22.03 -15.11
C GLY A 213 -15.53 -23.15 -14.20
N ASN A 214 -16.16 -23.31 -13.05
CA ASN A 214 -16.27 -24.55 -12.29
C ASN A 214 -15.02 -25.25 -11.73
N ARG A 215 -13.85 -24.60 -11.64
CA ARG A 215 -12.71 -25.22 -10.95
C ARG A 215 -12.71 -25.00 -9.42
N PHE A 216 -13.68 -24.27 -8.89
CA PHE A 216 -13.79 -23.93 -7.47
C PHE A 216 -15.18 -24.22 -6.88
N SER A 217 -15.82 -25.30 -7.35
CA SER A 217 -17.05 -25.79 -6.70
C SER A 217 -16.73 -26.73 -5.54
#